data_cdb70b17eb02d88b1ab3a32495ab688e
#
_entry.id   cdb70b17eb02d88b1ab3a32495ab688e
#
_cell.length_a   1.000
_cell.length_b   1.000
_cell.length_c   1.000
_cell.angle_alpha   90.00
_cell.angle_beta   90.00
_cell.angle_gamma   90.00
#
_symmetry.space_group_name_H-M   'P 1'
#
loop_
_entity.id
_entity.type
_entity.pdbx_description
1 polymer ?
#
loop_
_entity_poly.entity_id
_entity_poly.type
_entity_poly.pdbx_seq_one_letter_code
_entity_poly.pdbx_strand_id
1 'polypeptide(L)'
;MALGASENFYSVFEAELQDVIPICRTTIAGTRIVGRLTAGNRHGLLVPTSTTDQELAHLRNSLPDEIKIQRIEERLSALGNVIATNDHVALVHPDLERETEEIIADVLQVEVFRQTVADNVLVGSYMSLSNTGGLVHPKTSISDQDELSSLLQVPLVAGSVNRGSSVVGGGMVVNDWMAVTGLDTTAAELGVIENVFRLGENRGPGEVGTTMKDTMVESFY
;
A
#
# COMPACT_ATOMS: atom_id res chain seq x y z
N MET A 1 -5.66 -7.87 6.71
CA MET A 1 -4.64 -8.97 6.58
C MET A 1 -5.28 -10.21 5.97
N ALA A 2 -4.50 -11.02 5.23
CA ALA A 2 -5.04 -12.25 4.63
C ALA A 2 -5.33 -13.32 5.70
N LEU A 3 -6.45 -14.06 5.55
CA LEU A 3 -6.74 -15.24 6.36
C LEU A 3 -5.72 -16.36 6.09
N GLY A 4 -5.38 -17.11 7.14
CA GLY A 4 -4.52 -18.30 7.03
C GLY A 4 -3.01 -18.04 7.11
N ALA A 5 -2.60 -16.90 7.63
CA ALA A 5 -1.25 -16.71 8.13
C ALA A 5 -1.05 -17.49 9.45
N SER A 6 0.19 -17.63 9.92
CA SER A 6 0.45 -18.28 11.21
C SER A 6 -0.10 -17.46 12.39
N GLU A 7 -0.48 -18.12 13.48
CA GLU A 7 -0.94 -17.41 14.68
C GLU A 7 0.16 -16.49 15.25
N ASN A 8 1.43 -16.86 15.15
CA ASN A 8 2.54 -16.01 15.54
C ASN A 8 2.59 -14.72 14.73
N PHE A 9 2.35 -14.80 13.42
CA PHE A 9 2.29 -13.62 12.56
C PHE A 9 1.16 -12.66 12.97
N TYR A 10 -0.03 -13.19 13.25
CA TYR A 10 -1.13 -12.37 13.74
C TYR A 10 -0.85 -11.78 15.11
N SER A 11 -0.32 -12.57 16.04
CA SER A 11 -0.03 -12.12 17.42
C SER A 11 0.91 -10.93 17.46
N VAL A 12 1.95 -10.93 16.62
CA VAL A 12 2.89 -9.80 16.53
C VAL A 12 2.19 -8.54 16.09
N PHE A 13 1.42 -8.59 15.00
CA PHE A 13 0.71 -7.41 14.50
C PHE A 13 -0.39 -6.94 15.46
N GLU A 14 -1.13 -7.88 16.06
CA GLU A 14 -2.18 -7.54 17.02
C GLU A 14 -1.60 -6.92 18.29
N ALA A 15 -0.50 -7.46 18.82
CA ALA A 15 0.14 -6.89 20.01
C ALA A 15 0.63 -5.45 19.78
N GLU A 16 1.22 -5.17 18.63
CA GLU A 16 1.82 -3.87 18.33
C GLU A 16 0.82 -2.83 17.81
N LEU A 17 -0.27 -3.27 17.14
CA LEU A 17 -1.20 -2.38 16.45
C LEU A 17 -2.58 -2.29 17.10
N GLN A 18 -2.90 -3.14 18.09
CA GLN A 18 -4.24 -3.32 18.66
C GLN A 18 -4.93 -2.01 19.03
N ASP A 19 -4.20 -1.07 19.62
CA ASP A 19 -4.74 0.21 20.11
C ASP A 19 -4.57 1.37 19.12
N VAL A 20 -3.94 1.12 17.97
CA VAL A 20 -3.56 2.17 17.00
C VAL A 20 -4.17 1.93 15.63
N ILE A 21 -4.03 0.72 15.10
CA ILE A 21 -4.51 0.35 13.75
C ILE A 21 -5.34 -0.93 13.83
N PRO A 22 -6.66 -0.86 13.63
CA PRO A 22 -7.52 -2.04 13.63
C PRO A 22 -7.10 -3.06 12.57
N ILE A 23 -7.06 -4.34 12.96
CA ILE A 23 -6.70 -5.43 12.05
C ILE A 23 -7.94 -6.19 11.62
N CYS A 24 -8.26 -6.13 10.33
CA CYS A 24 -9.29 -6.94 9.71
C CYS A 24 -8.65 -8.16 9.02
N ARG A 25 -9.00 -9.37 9.44
CA ARG A 25 -8.57 -10.63 8.80
C ARG A 25 -9.60 -11.01 7.74
N THR A 26 -9.21 -11.06 6.46
CA THR A 26 -10.15 -11.25 5.36
C THR A 26 -9.57 -12.07 4.21
N THR A 27 -10.42 -12.47 3.28
CA THR A 27 -10.10 -12.90 1.92
C THR A 27 -10.69 -11.91 0.93
N ILE A 28 -10.22 -11.92 -0.30
CA ILE A 28 -10.83 -11.21 -1.43
C ILE A 28 -11.03 -12.23 -2.56
N ALA A 29 -12.24 -12.35 -3.03
CA ALA A 29 -12.62 -13.38 -4.02
C ALA A 29 -12.25 -14.81 -3.58
N GLY A 30 -12.36 -15.11 -2.29
CA GLY A 30 -11.95 -16.40 -1.72
C GLY A 30 -10.43 -16.63 -1.70
N THR A 31 -9.62 -15.65 -2.09
CA THR A 31 -8.15 -15.77 -2.14
C THR A 31 -7.49 -15.09 -0.95
N ARG A 32 -6.22 -15.46 -0.68
CA ARG A 32 -5.38 -14.83 0.33
C ARG A 32 -4.58 -13.64 -0.21
N ILE A 33 -4.77 -13.29 -1.49
CA ILE A 33 -4.09 -12.16 -2.13
C ILE A 33 -4.92 -10.89 -1.88
N VAL A 34 -4.76 -10.28 -0.72
CA VAL A 34 -5.54 -9.09 -0.35
C VAL A 34 -4.96 -7.83 -0.97
N GLY A 35 -3.70 -7.51 -0.69
CA GLY A 35 -3.09 -6.25 -1.06
C GLY A 35 -2.93 -6.04 -2.57
N ARG A 36 -2.83 -7.11 -3.37
CA ARG A 36 -2.73 -6.97 -4.84
C ARG A 36 -4.09 -6.87 -5.53
N LEU A 37 -5.16 -7.26 -4.84
CA LEU A 37 -6.53 -7.16 -5.36
C LEU A 37 -7.25 -5.89 -4.91
N THR A 38 -6.74 -5.18 -3.91
CA THR A 38 -7.39 -3.99 -3.35
C THR A 38 -6.49 -2.77 -3.47
N ALA A 39 -7.11 -1.60 -3.55
CA ALA A 39 -6.44 -0.31 -3.41
C ALA A 39 -7.28 0.59 -2.50
N GLY A 40 -6.63 1.40 -1.67
CA GLY A 40 -7.37 2.24 -0.73
C GLY A 40 -6.47 3.25 -0.02
N ASN A 41 -7.14 4.20 0.60
CA ASN A 41 -6.55 5.22 1.46
C ASN A 41 -7.48 5.46 2.67
N ARG A 42 -7.28 6.53 3.43
CA ARG A 42 -8.12 6.83 4.59
C ARG A 42 -9.59 7.13 4.26
N HIS A 43 -9.95 7.43 3.02
CA HIS A 43 -11.31 7.76 2.60
C HIS A 43 -12.08 6.54 2.11
N GLY A 44 -11.41 5.58 1.50
CA GLY A 44 -12.09 4.45 0.91
C GLY A 44 -11.22 3.26 0.58
N LEU A 45 -11.91 2.15 0.29
CA LEU A 45 -11.33 0.88 -0.14
C LEU A 45 -12.02 0.41 -1.42
N LEU A 46 -11.23 0.18 -2.44
CA LEU A 46 -11.66 -0.36 -3.73
C LEU A 46 -11.39 -1.87 -3.75
N VAL A 47 -12.40 -2.62 -4.12
CA VAL A 47 -12.32 -4.08 -4.24
C VAL A 47 -12.81 -4.54 -5.61
N PRO A 48 -12.30 -5.65 -6.17
CA PRO A 48 -12.74 -6.14 -7.48
C PRO A 48 -14.16 -6.70 -7.41
N THR A 49 -14.84 -6.76 -8.56
CA THR A 49 -16.20 -7.33 -8.71
C THR A 49 -16.31 -8.76 -8.18
N SER A 50 -15.21 -9.53 -8.26
CA SER A 50 -15.13 -10.91 -7.76
C SER A 50 -15.22 -11.04 -6.23
N THR A 51 -15.16 -9.93 -5.48
CA THR A 51 -15.35 -9.92 -4.02
C THR A 51 -16.78 -10.34 -3.68
N THR A 52 -16.93 -11.36 -2.84
CA THR A 52 -18.24 -11.90 -2.48
C THR A 52 -19.03 -10.96 -1.56
N ASP A 53 -20.36 -11.13 -1.50
CA ASP A 53 -21.20 -10.32 -0.60
C ASP A 53 -20.87 -10.55 0.86
N GLN A 54 -20.45 -11.77 1.21
CA GLN A 54 -20.03 -12.10 2.58
C GLN A 54 -18.74 -11.39 2.94
N GLU A 55 -17.76 -11.37 2.04
CA GLU A 55 -16.50 -10.63 2.24
C GLU A 55 -16.74 -9.12 2.35
N LEU A 56 -17.62 -8.59 1.50
CA LEU A 56 -17.98 -7.18 1.54
C LEU A 56 -18.69 -6.79 2.84
N ALA A 57 -19.64 -7.63 3.30
CA ALA A 57 -20.32 -7.41 4.59
C ALA A 57 -19.33 -7.51 5.76
N HIS A 58 -18.38 -8.46 5.71
CA HIS A 58 -17.34 -8.59 6.72
C HIS A 58 -16.43 -7.36 6.77
N LEU A 59 -15.99 -6.86 5.61
CA LEU A 59 -15.17 -5.64 5.51
C LEU A 59 -15.91 -4.42 6.07
N ARG A 60 -17.20 -4.24 5.73
CA ARG A 60 -18.02 -3.14 6.26
C ARG A 60 -18.21 -3.18 7.76
N ASN A 61 -18.33 -4.38 8.33
CA ASN A 61 -18.47 -4.57 9.78
C ASN A 61 -17.14 -4.43 10.55
N SER A 62 -16.01 -4.54 9.85
CA SER A 62 -14.68 -4.55 10.48
C SER A 62 -13.93 -3.23 10.31
N LEU A 63 -14.28 -2.43 9.32
CA LEU A 63 -13.67 -1.13 9.06
C LEU A 63 -14.53 -0.01 9.64
N PRO A 64 -13.95 1.16 9.96
CA PRO A 64 -14.72 2.34 10.40
C PRO A 64 -15.80 2.72 9.38
N ASP A 65 -16.91 3.23 9.88
CA ASP A 65 -18.09 3.59 9.06
C ASP A 65 -17.78 4.70 8.02
N GLU A 66 -16.76 5.52 8.29
CA GLU A 66 -16.33 6.59 7.40
C GLU A 66 -15.63 6.06 6.13
N ILE A 67 -15.13 4.82 6.16
CA ILE A 67 -14.44 4.20 5.01
C ILE A 67 -15.45 3.73 3.97
N LYS A 68 -15.47 4.41 2.84
CA LYS A 68 -16.33 4.06 1.70
C LYS A 68 -15.77 2.81 1.00
N ILE A 69 -16.51 1.70 0.97
CA ILE A 69 -16.09 0.46 0.30
C ILE A 69 -16.87 0.30 -0.99
N GLN A 70 -16.16 0.22 -2.12
CA GLN A 70 -16.77 0.14 -3.44
C GLN A 70 -16.20 -1.03 -4.24
N ARG A 71 -17.09 -1.86 -4.83
CA ARG A 71 -16.72 -2.81 -5.88
C ARG A 71 -16.52 -2.08 -7.20
N ILE A 72 -15.50 -2.46 -7.95
CA ILE A 72 -15.21 -1.91 -9.27
C ILE A 72 -15.31 -3.03 -10.31
N GLU A 73 -16.08 -2.79 -11.35
CA GLU A 73 -16.09 -3.61 -12.55
C GLU A 73 -14.99 -3.12 -13.50
N GLU A 74 -13.81 -3.69 -13.33
CA GLU A 74 -12.61 -3.35 -14.10
C GLU A 74 -11.97 -4.64 -14.64
N ARG A 75 -11.64 -4.63 -15.91
CA ARG A 75 -10.94 -5.76 -16.57
C ARG A 75 -9.59 -6.05 -15.91
N LEU A 76 -8.90 -4.99 -15.50
CA LEU A 76 -7.65 -5.07 -14.74
C LEU A 76 -7.97 -5.25 -13.24
N SER A 77 -8.53 -6.40 -12.89
CA SER A 77 -9.10 -6.68 -11.56
C SER A 77 -8.11 -6.73 -10.39
N ALA A 78 -6.81 -6.82 -10.66
CA ALA A 78 -5.77 -6.73 -9.64
C ALA A 78 -5.49 -5.25 -9.30
N LEU A 79 -6.44 -4.59 -8.65
CA LEU A 79 -6.44 -3.13 -8.42
C LEU A 79 -5.16 -2.63 -7.74
N GLY A 80 -4.62 -3.38 -6.78
CA GLY A 80 -3.37 -3.03 -6.11
C GLY A 80 -2.10 -3.11 -6.98
N ASN A 81 -2.19 -3.70 -8.18
CA ASN A 81 -1.09 -3.68 -9.16
C ASN A 81 -1.18 -2.48 -10.09
N VAL A 82 -2.39 -2.01 -10.38
CA VAL A 82 -2.65 -0.97 -11.40
C VAL A 82 -2.94 0.41 -10.79
N ILE A 83 -3.08 0.50 -9.47
CA ILE A 83 -3.32 1.73 -8.72
C ILE A 83 -2.24 1.90 -7.65
N ALA A 84 -1.61 3.06 -7.60
CA ALA A 84 -0.77 3.50 -6.51
C ALA A 84 -1.34 4.82 -5.98
N THR A 85 -1.70 4.89 -4.71
CA THR A 85 -2.39 6.05 -4.14
C THR A 85 -1.87 6.42 -2.76
N ASN A 86 -1.95 7.71 -2.45
CA ASN A 86 -1.96 8.24 -1.10
C ASN A 86 -3.33 8.90 -0.81
N ASP A 87 -3.42 9.83 0.13
CA ASP A 87 -4.68 10.49 0.47
C ASP A 87 -5.05 11.66 -0.46
N HIS A 88 -4.21 12.00 -1.43
CA HIS A 88 -4.38 13.19 -2.28
C HIS A 88 -4.35 12.85 -3.77
N VAL A 89 -3.54 11.90 -4.17
CA VAL A 89 -3.29 11.56 -5.59
C VAL A 89 -3.28 10.05 -5.78
N ALA A 90 -3.82 9.61 -6.92
CA ALA A 90 -3.69 8.24 -7.41
C ALA A 90 -3.03 8.24 -8.79
N LEU A 91 -1.99 7.42 -8.93
CA LEU A 91 -1.44 7.04 -10.23
C LEU A 91 -2.06 5.73 -10.67
N VAL A 92 -2.50 5.67 -11.91
CA VAL A 92 -3.22 4.52 -12.45
C VAL A 92 -2.63 4.04 -13.76
N HIS A 93 -2.88 2.77 -14.06
CA HIS A 93 -2.51 2.16 -15.33
C HIS A 93 -3.06 2.95 -16.53
N PRO A 94 -2.28 3.18 -17.61
CA PRO A 94 -2.71 3.97 -18.75
C PRO A 94 -3.98 3.46 -19.46
N ASP A 95 -4.22 2.14 -19.46
CA ASP A 95 -5.37 1.52 -20.10
C ASP A 95 -6.55 1.25 -19.15
N LEU A 96 -6.57 1.91 -17.97
CA LEU A 96 -7.69 1.79 -17.05
C LEU A 96 -8.96 2.39 -17.69
N GLU A 97 -10.12 1.80 -17.43
CA GLU A 97 -11.38 2.31 -17.94
C GLU A 97 -11.70 3.67 -17.33
N ARG A 98 -12.28 4.59 -18.12
CA ARG A 98 -12.56 5.94 -17.66
C ARG A 98 -13.58 5.97 -16.51
N GLU A 99 -14.55 5.09 -16.55
CA GLU A 99 -15.53 4.94 -15.47
C GLU A 99 -14.84 4.53 -14.16
N THR A 100 -13.83 3.67 -14.24
CA THR A 100 -13.01 3.28 -13.07
C THR A 100 -12.24 4.46 -12.50
N GLU A 101 -11.69 5.35 -13.33
CA GLU A 101 -11.02 6.57 -12.85
C GLU A 101 -11.98 7.49 -12.08
N GLU A 102 -13.21 7.67 -12.59
CA GLU A 102 -14.23 8.47 -11.93
C GLU A 102 -14.62 7.87 -10.56
N ILE A 103 -14.73 6.55 -10.47
CA ILE A 103 -14.99 5.84 -9.21
C ILE A 103 -13.81 6.00 -8.24
N ILE A 104 -12.56 5.88 -8.72
CA ILE A 104 -11.36 6.08 -7.89
C ILE A 104 -11.37 7.49 -7.30
N ALA A 105 -11.59 8.50 -8.13
CA ALA A 105 -11.64 9.90 -7.70
C ALA A 105 -12.73 10.15 -6.64
N ASP A 106 -13.92 9.59 -6.83
CA ASP A 106 -15.05 9.75 -5.90
C ASP A 106 -14.86 9.00 -4.58
N VAL A 107 -14.40 7.75 -4.64
CA VAL A 107 -14.30 6.88 -3.46
C VAL A 107 -13.07 7.22 -2.63
N LEU A 108 -11.93 7.43 -3.25
CA LEU A 108 -10.67 7.75 -2.56
C LEU A 108 -10.47 9.24 -2.33
N GLN A 109 -11.32 10.10 -2.93
CA GLN A 109 -11.23 11.56 -2.85
C GLN A 109 -9.87 12.11 -3.28
N VAL A 110 -9.36 11.63 -4.42
CA VAL A 110 -8.04 11.93 -4.96
C VAL A 110 -8.11 12.45 -6.39
N GLU A 111 -7.07 13.16 -6.80
CA GLU A 111 -6.83 13.41 -8.23
C GLU A 111 -6.23 12.15 -8.86
N VAL A 112 -6.69 11.77 -10.05
CA VAL A 112 -6.29 10.55 -10.74
C VAL A 112 -5.48 10.89 -11.99
N PHE A 113 -4.30 10.29 -12.12
CA PHE A 113 -3.41 10.48 -13.27
C PHE A 113 -2.99 9.14 -13.86
N ARG A 114 -3.09 8.99 -15.18
CA ARG A 114 -2.52 7.86 -15.92
C ARG A 114 -1.02 8.04 -16.01
N GLN A 115 -0.26 7.05 -15.55
CA GLN A 115 1.19 7.13 -15.53
C GLN A 115 1.86 5.76 -15.68
N THR A 116 3.16 5.80 -15.93
CA THR A 116 4.05 4.64 -15.87
C THR A 116 5.19 4.90 -14.88
N VAL A 117 5.84 3.85 -14.40
CA VAL A 117 7.01 3.92 -13.53
C VAL A 117 8.14 3.14 -14.17
N ALA A 118 9.21 3.82 -14.60
CA ALA A 118 10.31 3.23 -15.38
C ALA A 118 9.78 2.36 -16.56
N ASP A 119 8.90 2.93 -17.37
CA ASP A 119 8.18 2.29 -18.50
C ASP A 119 7.26 1.12 -18.11
N ASN A 120 7.05 0.85 -16.82
CA ASN A 120 6.13 -0.18 -16.38
C ASN A 120 4.73 0.43 -16.15
N VAL A 121 3.73 -0.20 -16.74
CA VAL A 121 2.32 0.20 -16.64
C VAL A 121 1.66 -0.20 -15.31
N LEU A 122 2.22 -1.20 -14.60
CA LEU A 122 1.72 -1.67 -13.32
C LEU A 122 2.24 -0.80 -12.17
N VAL A 123 1.80 0.45 -12.12
CA VAL A 123 2.29 1.46 -11.17
C VAL A 123 2.26 0.98 -9.72
N GLY A 124 1.18 0.32 -9.29
CA GLY A 124 1.05 -0.20 -7.94
C GLY A 124 2.00 -1.35 -7.59
N SER A 125 2.56 -2.05 -8.59
CA SER A 125 3.56 -3.09 -8.36
C SER A 125 4.98 -2.52 -8.23
N TYR A 126 5.26 -1.39 -8.86
CA TYR A 126 6.60 -0.84 -9.00
C TYR A 126 6.84 0.43 -8.19
N MET A 127 5.85 0.87 -7.41
CA MET A 127 6.01 1.96 -6.45
C MET A 127 5.19 1.73 -5.18
N SER A 128 5.60 2.41 -4.12
CA SER A 128 4.84 2.52 -2.87
C SER A 128 4.80 3.97 -2.45
N LEU A 129 3.63 4.44 -2.00
CA LEU A 129 3.36 5.82 -1.63
C LEU A 129 2.82 5.92 -0.21
N SER A 130 3.17 7.02 0.45
CA SER A 130 2.47 7.56 1.62
C SER A 130 2.23 9.05 1.41
N ASN A 131 1.69 9.75 2.41
CA ASN A 131 1.55 11.20 2.35
C ASN A 131 2.88 11.94 2.57
N THR A 132 3.93 11.25 2.99
CA THR A 132 5.23 11.83 3.32
C THR A 132 6.30 11.57 2.27
N GLY A 133 6.14 10.54 1.44
CA GLY A 133 7.12 10.17 0.42
C GLY A 133 6.73 8.97 -0.41
N GLY A 134 7.62 8.58 -1.32
CA GLY A 134 7.43 7.40 -2.15
C GLY A 134 8.73 6.73 -2.56
N LEU A 135 8.69 5.40 -2.64
CA LEU A 135 9.75 4.56 -3.18
C LEU A 135 9.32 4.05 -4.55
N VAL A 136 10.16 4.27 -5.56
CA VAL A 136 9.87 3.89 -6.94
C VAL A 136 10.89 2.90 -7.48
N HIS A 137 10.56 2.25 -8.59
CA HIS A 137 11.41 1.29 -9.27
C HIS A 137 12.87 1.80 -9.41
N PRO A 138 13.90 0.97 -9.14
CA PRO A 138 15.30 1.43 -9.08
C PRO A 138 15.85 1.98 -10.40
N LYS A 139 15.22 1.69 -11.54
CA LYS A 139 15.61 2.24 -12.84
C LYS A 139 14.83 3.50 -13.24
N THR A 140 14.02 4.06 -12.37
CA THR A 140 13.33 5.34 -12.65
C THR A 140 14.38 6.44 -12.78
N SER A 141 14.38 7.15 -13.92
CA SER A 141 15.34 8.21 -14.18
C SER A 141 15.13 9.39 -13.21
N ILE A 142 16.16 10.21 -13.02
CA ILE A 142 16.03 11.42 -12.17
C ILE A 142 14.97 12.35 -12.72
N SER A 143 14.90 12.51 -14.05
CA SER A 143 13.89 13.33 -14.72
C SER A 143 12.47 12.83 -14.42
N ASP A 144 12.26 11.51 -14.49
CA ASP A 144 10.96 10.91 -14.21
C ASP A 144 10.61 11.01 -12.72
N GLN A 145 11.60 10.86 -11.83
CA GLN A 145 11.40 11.07 -10.39
C GLN A 145 10.98 12.52 -10.09
N ASP A 146 11.60 13.51 -10.73
CA ASP A 146 11.26 14.93 -10.56
C ASP A 146 9.85 15.22 -11.10
N GLU A 147 9.48 14.68 -12.27
CA GLU A 147 8.13 14.80 -12.83
C GLU A 147 7.08 14.18 -11.91
N LEU A 148 7.27 12.92 -11.53
CA LEU A 148 6.35 12.22 -10.64
C LEU A 148 6.27 12.87 -9.25
N SER A 149 7.40 13.34 -8.71
CA SER A 149 7.43 14.06 -7.42
C SER A 149 6.65 15.37 -7.48
N SER A 150 6.74 16.10 -8.60
CA SER A 150 5.95 17.32 -8.83
C SER A 150 4.46 17.02 -8.92
N LEU A 151 4.09 15.89 -9.56
CA LEU A 151 2.70 15.46 -9.68
C LEU A 151 2.12 15.02 -8.33
N LEU A 152 2.87 14.20 -7.59
CA LEU A 152 2.46 13.63 -6.32
C LEU A 152 2.61 14.57 -5.12
N GLN A 153 3.39 15.65 -5.27
CA GLN A 153 3.73 16.62 -4.23
C GLN A 153 4.42 15.98 -3.00
N VAL A 154 5.12 14.88 -3.22
CA VAL A 154 5.94 14.19 -2.21
C VAL A 154 7.31 13.84 -2.77
N PRO A 155 8.36 13.77 -1.94
CA PRO A 155 9.68 13.32 -2.38
C PRO A 155 9.63 11.87 -2.84
N LEU A 156 10.30 11.57 -3.96
CA LEU A 156 10.45 10.22 -4.47
C LEU A 156 11.92 9.80 -4.48
N VAL A 157 12.16 8.53 -4.18
CA VAL A 157 13.49 7.93 -4.25
C VAL A 157 13.40 6.62 -5.04
N ALA A 158 14.33 6.43 -5.99
CA ALA A 158 14.48 5.14 -6.66
C ALA A 158 15.20 4.16 -5.73
N GLY A 159 14.62 2.98 -5.53
CA GLY A 159 15.19 1.99 -4.63
C GLY A 159 14.60 0.61 -4.83
N SER A 160 15.07 -0.34 -4.04
CA SER A 160 14.68 -1.74 -4.07
C SER A 160 14.26 -2.23 -2.69
N VAL A 161 13.67 -3.41 -2.66
CA VAL A 161 13.33 -4.19 -1.46
C VAL A 161 13.80 -5.63 -1.65
N ASN A 162 13.88 -6.42 -0.60
CA ASN A 162 14.17 -7.86 -0.69
C ASN A 162 15.42 -8.17 -1.52
N ARG A 163 16.56 -7.55 -1.18
CA ARG A 163 17.87 -7.73 -1.84
C ARG A 163 17.88 -7.38 -3.32
N GLY A 164 17.39 -6.20 -3.67
CA GLY A 164 17.46 -5.66 -5.02
C GLY A 164 16.23 -5.97 -5.89
N SER A 165 15.13 -6.44 -5.31
CA SER A 165 13.87 -6.58 -6.04
C SER A 165 13.35 -5.22 -6.47
N SER A 166 13.01 -5.10 -7.75
CA SER A 166 12.41 -3.90 -8.34
C SER A 166 10.90 -3.80 -8.13
N VAL A 167 10.27 -4.89 -7.68
CA VAL A 167 8.82 -4.95 -7.42
C VAL A 167 8.53 -4.35 -6.05
N VAL A 168 8.73 -3.06 -5.95
CA VAL A 168 8.67 -2.31 -4.69
C VAL A 168 7.30 -2.42 -4.04
N GLY A 169 6.24 -2.06 -4.78
CA GLY A 169 4.87 -2.10 -4.26
C GLY A 169 4.35 -3.51 -4.00
N GLY A 170 4.92 -4.53 -4.65
CA GLY A 170 4.63 -5.94 -4.37
C GLY A 170 5.39 -6.50 -3.18
N GLY A 171 6.51 -5.88 -2.81
CA GLY A 171 7.42 -6.34 -1.76
C GLY A 171 7.31 -5.59 -0.43
N MET A 172 6.52 -4.53 -0.37
CA MET A 172 6.31 -3.75 0.86
C MET A 172 4.89 -3.20 0.97
N VAL A 173 4.49 -2.91 2.20
CA VAL A 173 3.28 -2.14 2.53
C VAL A 173 3.71 -0.99 3.42
N VAL A 174 3.24 0.22 3.13
CA VAL A 174 3.62 1.43 3.87
C VAL A 174 2.42 2.32 4.11
N ASN A 175 2.45 3.03 5.21
CA ASN A 175 1.60 4.18 5.52
C ASN A 175 2.48 5.28 6.16
N ASP A 176 1.88 6.34 6.67
CA ASP A 176 2.61 7.48 7.24
C ASP A 176 3.34 7.15 8.55
N TRP A 177 3.10 6.01 9.18
CA TRP A 177 3.65 5.64 10.49
C TRP A 177 4.54 4.42 10.46
N MET A 178 4.31 3.48 9.53
CA MET A 178 5.03 2.23 9.48
C MET A 178 5.22 1.71 8.06
N ALA A 179 6.26 0.89 7.87
CA ALA A 179 6.46 0.08 6.68
C ALA A 179 6.70 -1.38 7.07
N VAL A 180 6.12 -2.28 6.30
CA VAL A 180 6.33 -3.73 6.41
C VAL A 180 6.95 -4.23 5.13
N THR A 181 8.10 -4.88 5.22
CA THR A 181 8.85 -5.42 4.09
C THR A 181 9.09 -6.92 4.25
N GLY A 182 9.54 -7.59 3.20
CA GLY A 182 9.94 -8.99 3.31
C GLY A 182 11.25 -9.15 4.09
N LEU A 183 11.46 -10.32 4.67
CA LEU A 183 12.62 -10.65 5.54
C LEU A 183 13.98 -10.51 4.83
N ASP A 184 14.02 -10.63 3.51
CA ASP A 184 15.25 -10.49 2.72
C ASP A 184 15.68 -9.03 2.50
N THR A 185 14.89 -8.05 2.97
CA THR A 185 15.20 -6.63 2.82
C THR A 185 16.43 -6.28 3.66
N THR A 186 17.44 -5.74 3.01
CA THR A 186 18.73 -5.42 3.63
C THR A 186 18.66 -4.18 4.52
N ALA A 187 19.61 -4.04 5.45
CA ALA A 187 19.70 -2.85 6.31
C ALA A 187 19.87 -1.54 5.49
N ALA A 188 20.57 -1.60 4.35
CA ALA A 188 20.70 -0.44 3.47
C ALA A 188 19.37 -0.04 2.83
N GLU A 189 18.58 -1.02 2.35
CA GLU A 189 17.25 -0.79 1.80
C GLU A 189 16.29 -0.26 2.88
N LEU A 190 16.33 -0.82 4.09
CA LEU A 190 15.53 -0.34 5.24
C LEU A 190 15.87 1.12 5.58
N GLY A 191 17.15 1.48 5.57
CA GLY A 191 17.58 2.87 5.81
C GLY A 191 17.03 3.85 4.76
N VAL A 192 16.95 3.45 3.49
CA VAL A 192 16.32 4.26 2.44
C VAL A 192 14.82 4.40 2.70
N ILE A 193 14.13 3.31 3.04
CA ILE A 193 12.69 3.30 3.34
C ILE A 193 12.40 4.22 4.54
N GLU A 194 13.13 4.07 5.64
CA GLU A 194 12.95 4.89 6.83
C GLU A 194 13.10 6.40 6.52
N ASN A 195 14.09 6.75 5.70
CA ASN A 195 14.35 8.14 5.33
C ASN A 195 13.27 8.73 4.41
N VAL A 196 12.89 8.02 3.34
CA VAL A 196 11.96 8.55 2.34
C VAL A 196 10.55 8.70 2.90
N PHE A 197 10.12 7.75 3.74
CA PHE A 197 8.81 7.80 4.39
C PHE A 197 8.82 8.51 5.74
N ARG A 198 9.99 9.03 6.19
CA ARG A 198 10.18 9.71 7.47
C ARG A 198 9.64 8.94 8.67
N LEU A 199 9.84 7.62 8.63
CA LEU A 199 9.40 6.72 9.69
C LEU A 199 10.22 7.01 10.96
N GLY A 200 9.54 7.22 12.10
CA GLY A 200 10.18 7.60 13.36
C GLY A 200 10.23 9.12 13.61
N GLU A 201 10.07 9.98 12.62
CA GLU A 201 9.88 11.43 12.80
C GLU A 201 8.40 11.76 13.07
N ASN A 202 7.49 11.08 12.39
CA ASN A 202 6.06 11.17 12.59
C ASN A 202 5.63 10.28 13.76
N ARG A 203 5.85 10.74 14.98
CA ARG A 203 5.28 10.11 16.17
C ARG A 203 3.77 10.35 16.16
N GLY A 204 3.02 9.37 15.68
CA GLY A 204 1.57 9.31 15.84
C GLY A 204 1.18 9.29 17.34
N PRO A 205 -0.11 9.38 17.67
CA PRO A 205 -0.60 9.44 19.04
C PRO A 205 -0.31 8.19 19.91
N GLY A 206 0.37 7.17 19.36
CA GLY A 206 0.98 6.06 20.09
C GLY A 206 2.41 5.89 19.62
N GLU A 207 3.35 5.74 20.50
CA GLU A 207 4.75 5.46 20.18
C GLU A 207 4.89 4.08 19.50
N VAL A 208 4.42 3.98 18.24
CA VAL A 208 4.76 2.87 17.35
C VAL A 208 6.19 3.12 16.87
N GLY A 209 7.10 3.02 17.82
CA GLY A 209 8.49 3.42 17.61
C GLY A 209 9.43 2.22 17.58
N THR A 210 10.67 2.48 17.82
CA THR A 210 11.84 1.62 17.83
C THR A 210 11.67 0.21 18.43
N THR A 211 10.75 0.04 19.36
CA THR A 211 10.46 -1.26 20.02
C THR A 211 9.87 -2.29 19.05
N MET A 212 9.03 -1.85 18.09
CA MET A 212 8.38 -2.72 17.10
C MET A 212 9.40 -3.38 16.15
N LYS A 213 10.48 -2.67 15.82
CA LYS A 213 11.53 -3.16 14.93
C LYS A 213 12.27 -4.35 15.54
N ASP A 214 12.63 -4.25 16.80
CA ASP A 214 13.40 -5.27 17.50
C ASP A 214 12.52 -6.49 17.81
N THR A 215 11.29 -6.28 18.25
CA THR A 215 10.34 -7.36 18.59
C THR A 215 9.92 -8.17 17.35
N MET A 216 9.69 -7.52 16.21
CA MET A 216 9.35 -8.23 14.97
C MET A 216 10.52 -9.07 14.44
N VAL A 217 11.73 -8.56 14.48
CA VAL A 217 12.92 -9.31 14.03
C VAL A 217 13.15 -10.53 14.92
N GLU A 218 13.03 -10.40 16.23
CA GLU A 218 13.23 -11.50 17.17
C GLU A 218 12.14 -12.59 17.11
N SER A 219 10.90 -12.25 16.73
CA SER A 219 9.79 -13.21 16.67
C SER A 219 9.75 -14.06 15.40
N PHE A 220 10.53 -13.73 14.38
CA PHE A 220 10.61 -14.49 13.12
C PHE A 220 11.84 -15.41 13.02
N TYR A 221 12.72 -15.37 13.99
CA TYR A 221 13.83 -16.31 14.18
C TYR A 221 13.53 -17.27 15.34
#